data_6741b5c73c8fd44c9c611dd7e492044e
#
_entry.id   6741b5c73c8fd44c9c611dd7e492044e
#
_cell.length_a   1.000
_cell.length_b   1.000
_cell.length_c   1.000
_cell.angle_alpha   90.00
_cell.angle_beta   90.00
_cell.angle_gamma   90.00
#
_symmetry.space_group_name_H-M   'P 1'
#
loop_
_entity.id
_entity.type
_entity.pdbx_description
1 polymer ?
#
loop_
_entity_poly.entity_id
_entity_poly.type
_entity_poly.pdbx_seq_one_letter_code
_entity_poly.pdbx_strand_id
1 'polypeptide(L)'
;MTTEIGRRRFLSTGLKAAAGAAVAGPLLAACGSSASSGSGSKASTADDVLTIGLPITPQDSKQTLAYIDSFTKQTGIKVNAFTTNTATNTWVSVFQEISTRLAGGEPMDSAYIATEGMLLFEQRGVLDPLDPYIAKDQSAVNEFYSDVSPNMLANFRKLDDINGHTYFIPIGYNVMSIWYNRKVFSSLGLPDPTPGWTWDDFQNACAKITSGSSRLGFAIGTPVPGPFTDVYPWVLTNGGGILNADQTACTANSPQNIEAATFVRNLVTSKLVNQPGGSYNGFAAAAAGHLGMFGGGIWPNSGIPLTQAEVNQTFGIVPWPQKTQPGTPVGVGGFPIFKSSANKPALWEFIKFTISQEFQAGPVVNFGGDMPIRQSVAQSQSFLKNFPPGTESFSDELAYSTMIVGVPNGSAVETEISTAWEQILTGAASPSAGMQSMQDQVTQLMQQTV
;
A
#
# COMPACT_ATOMS: atom_id res chain seq x y z
N MET A 1 12.37 -37.35 42.35
CA MET A 1 11.24 -36.91 43.18
C MET A 1 10.15 -36.44 42.24
N THR A 2 9.18 -37.28 42.14
CA THR A 2 7.90 -37.18 41.42
C THR A 2 6.98 -36.16 42.06
N THR A 3 6.25 -35.39 41.25
CA THR A 3 4.84 -35.07 41.57
C THR A 3 4.07 -34.69 40.29
N GLU A 4 3.20 -35.59 39.89
CA GLU A 4 2.00 -35.37 39.05
C GLU A 4 0.93 -34.67 39.88
N ILE A 5 0.08 -33.86 39.26
CA ILE A 5 -1.31 -33.51 39.65
C ILE A 5 -1.83 -32.71 38.44
N GLY A 6 -2.99 -32.91 37.82
CA GLY A 6 -4.14 -33.74 38.03
C GLY A 6 -5.22 -33.23 37.07
N ARG A 7 -5.77 -34.12 36.22
CA ARG A 7 -6.94 -33.88 35.35
C ARG A 7 -8.18 -33.62 36.17
N ARG A 8 -9.00 -32.63 35.82
CA ARG A 8 -10.42 -32.60 36.23
C ARG A 8 -11.32 -32.42 35.01
N ARG A 9 -12.07 -33.48 34.79
CA ARG A 9 -13.31 -33.54 33.99
C ARG A 9 -14.39 -32.68 34.70
N PHE A 10 -15.27 -32.03 33.92
CA PHE A 10 -16.61 -31.73 34.37
C PHE A 10 -17.63 -32.20 33.31
N LEU A 11 -18.56 -32.96 33.82
CA LEU A 11 -19.63 -33.66 33.10
C LEU A 11 -20.86 -32.76 32.94
N SER A 12 -21.53 -33.02 31.83
CA SER A 12 -22.93 -32.84 31.44
C SER A 12 -24.01 -32.75 32.50
N THR A 13 -25.02 -31.93 32.28
CA THR A 13 -26.45 -32.07 32.61
C THR A 13 -27.16 -30.81 32.08
N GLY A 14 -28.31 -30.77 31.42
CA GLY A 14 -29.38 -31.70 31.12
C GLY A 14 -30.49 -30.88 30.42
N LEU A 15 -31.15 -31.55 29.48
CA LEU A 15 -32.37 -31.10 28.81
C LEU A 15 -33.50 -30.75 29.78
N LYS A 16 -34.30 -29.71 29.52
CA LYS A 16 -35.75 -29.74 29.72
C LYS A 16 -36.48 -28.90 28.66
N ALA A 17 -37.34 -29.60 27.93
CA ALA A 17 -38.36 -29.07 27.06
C ALA A 17 -39.56 -28.57 27.83
N ALA A 18 -40.20 -27.51 27.35
CA ALA A 18 -41.61 -27.20 27.70
C ALA A 18 -42.33 -26.64 26.48
N ALA A 19 -43.36 -27.35 26.07
CA ALA A 19 -44.29 -27.02 24.99
C ALA A 19 -45.48 -26.21 25.53
N GLY A 20 -46.17 -25.48 24.67
CA GLY A 20 -47.50 -24.95 24.83
C GLY A 20 -47.57 -23.45 24.52
N ALA A 21 -48.48 -22.87 23.77
CA ALA A 21 -49.74 -23.26 23.15
C ALA A 21 -50.07 -22.23 22.05
N ALA A 22 -50.76 -22.68 21.04
CA ALA A 22 -51.30 -21.89 19.94
C ALA A 22 -52.51 -21.05 20.39
N VAL A 23 -52.62 -19.81 19.90
CA VAL A 23 -53.91 -19.10 19.79
C VAL A 23 -54.05 -18.54 18.38
N ALA A 24 -55.09 -19.00 17.69
CA ALA A 24 -55.49 -18.58 16.36
C ALA A 24 -56.54 -17.46 16.40
N GLY A 25 -56.50 -16.59 15.37
CA GLY A 25 -57.66 -15.80 14.93
C GLY A 25 -57.34 -14.41 14.40
N PRO A 26 -58.15 -13.82 13.55
CA PRO A 26 -58.54 -14.26 12.21
C PRO A 26 -58.08 -13.28 11.08
N LEU A 27 -58.17 -13.81 9.86
CA LEU A 27 -58.04 -13.17 8.56
C LEU A 27 -58.92 -11.93 8.38
N LEU A 28 -58.35 -10.86 7.84
CA LEU A 28 -59.06 -9.89 7.02
C LEU A 28 -58.29 -9.69 5.71
N ALA A 29 -58.93 -10.15 4.64
CA ALA A 29 -58.51 -9.94 3.28
C ALA A 29 -58.81 -8.50 2.86
N ALA A 30 -57.83 -7.86 2.20
CA ALA A 30 -58.09 -6.70 1.33
C ALA A 30 -57.26 -6.85 0.07
N CYS A 31 -57.93 -6.83 -1.04
CA CYS A 31 -57.43 -7.02 -2.40
C CYS A 31 -56.61 -5.84 -2.90
N GLY A 32 -55.61 -6.19 -3.70
CA GLY A 32 -55.37 -5.59 -5.00
C GLY A 32 -54.44 -4.37 -5.06
N SER A 33 -53.24 -4.62 -5.52
CA SER A 33 -52.75 -3.93 -6.73
C SER A 33 -51.40 -4.53 -7.11
N SER A 34 -51.28 -4.88 -8.36
CA SER A 34 -50.09 -5.34 -9.06
C SER A 34 -48.94 -4.37 -8.87
N ALA A 35 -47.91 -4.76 -8.12
CA ALA A 35 -46.65 -4.05 -8.09
C ALA A 35 -45.69 -4.73 -9.09
N SER A 36 -45.35 -4.01 -10.14
CA SER A 36 -44.28 -4.28 -11.06
C SER A 36 -42.96 -4.37 -10.26
N SER A 37 -42.27 -5.48 -10.41
CA SER A 37 -40.88 -5.67 -9.92
C SER A 37 -39.91 -4.78 -10.71
N GLY A 38 -39.82 -3.51 -10.31
CA GLY A 38 -38.71 -2.65 -10.66
C GLY A 38 -37.65 -2.80 -9.58
N SER A 39 -36.52 -3.39 -9.89
CA SER A 39 -35.30 -3.28 -9.08
C SER A 39 -34.78 -1.85 -9.14
N GLY A 40 -35.44 -0.94 -8.44
CA GLY A 40 -34.91 0.40 -8.24
C GLY A 40 -33.79 0.33 -7.20
N SER A 41 -32.58 0.63 -7.60
CA SER A 41 -31.51 0.95 -6.67
C SER A 41 -32.01 2.01 -5.70
N LYS A 42 -32.00 1.74 -4.40
CA LYS A 42 -32.32 2.73 -3.37
C LYS A 42 -31.39 3.94 -3.60
N ALA A 43 -31.98 5.12 -3.80
CA ALA A 43 -31.18 6.34 -3.78
C ALA A 43 -30.53 6.47 -2.41
N SER A 44 -29.25 6.88 -2.38
CA SER A 44 -28.55 7.19 -1.12
C SER A 44 -29.38 8.20 -0.32
N THR A 45 -29.55 7.95 0.98
CA THR A 45 -30.24 8.84 1.89
C THR A 45 -29.24 9.52 2.83
N ALA A 46 -29.55 10.74 3.26
CA ALA A 46 -28.68 11.50 4.18
C ALA A 46 -28.51 10.83 5.57
N ASP A 47 -29.25 9.78 5.85
CA ASP A 47 -29.17 9.01 7.09
C ASP A 47 -28.23 7.79 6.98
N ASP A 48 -27.67 7.50 5.82
CA ASP A 48 -26.74 6.37 5.63
C ASP A 48 -25.46 6.58 6.45
N VAL A 49 -24.99 5.51 7.08
CA VAL A 49 -23.72 5.49 7.82
C VAL A 49 -22.80 4.45 7.19
N LEU A 50 -21.67 4.91 6.63
CA LEU A 50 -20.64 4.04 6.08
C LEU A 50 -19.65 3.62 7.18
N THR A 51 -19.31 2.35 7.22
CA THR A 51 -18.22 1.82 8.08
C THR A 51 -17.02 1.50 7.20
N ILE A 52 -15.93 2.27 7.37
CA ILE A 52 -14.76 2.24 6.48
C ILE A 52 -13.46 2.03 7.27
N GLY A 53 -12.68 1.03 6.88
CA GLY A 53 -11.34 0.78 7.38
C GLY A 53 -10.30 1.68 6.70
N LEU A 54 -9.47 2.37 7.49
CA LEU A 54 -8.44 3.29 7.00
C LEU A 54 -7.07 2.96 7.61
N PRO A 55 -5.99 2.99 6.84
CA PRO A 55 -4.62 2.84 7.34
C PRO A 55 -4.12 4.18 7.93
N ILE A 56 -4.81 4.71 8.92
CA ILE A 56 -4.55 6.04 9.47
C ILE A 56 -3.49 5.93 10.57
N THR A 57 -2.44 6.74 10.46
CA THR A 57 -1.51 6.95 11.58
C THR A 57 -2.08 7.99 12.56
N PRO A 58 -1.66 7.97 13.85
CA PRO A 58 -2.11 8.99 14.81
C PRO A 58 -1.79 10.43 14.39
N GLN A 59 -0.73 10.66 13.61
CA GLN A 59 -0.35 11.98 13.09
C GLN A 59 -1.31 12.44 11.99
N ASP A 60 -1.69 11.52 11.12
CA ASP A 60 -2.52 11.82 9.95
C ASP A 60 -4.02 11.82 10.27
N SER A 61 -4.42 11.22 11.39
CA SER A 61 -5.82 10.99 11.71
C SER A 61 -6.68 12.26 11.70
N LYS A 62 -6.16 13.38 12.26
CA LYS A 62 -6.92 14.65 12.30
C LYS A 62 -7.22 15.20 10.92
N GLN A 63 -6.27 15.11 10.01
CA GLN A 63 -6.39 15.65 8.66
C GLN A 63 -7.25 14.74 7.80
N THR A 64 -7.05 13.44 7.90
CA THR A 64 -7.86 12.43 7.24
C THR A 64 -9.32 12.52 7.68
N LEU A 65 -9.56 12.67 8.99
CA LEU A 65 -10.91 12.86 9.52
C LEU A 65 -11.57 14.16 9.06
N ALA A 66 -10.79 15.23 8.81
CA ALA A 66 -11.32 16.46 8.24
C ALA A 66 -11.89 16.27 6.81
N TYR A 67 -11.31 15.37 5.99
CA TYR A 67 -11.88 15.01 4.69
C TYR A 67 -13.20 14.25 4.82
N ILE A 68 -13.27 13.31 5.78
CA ILE A 68 -14.49 12.58 6.09
C ILE A 68 -15.59 13.56 6.52
N ASP A 69 -15.24 14.55 7.34
CA ASP A 69 -16.16 15.60 7.74
C ASP A 69 -16.61 16.46 6.55
N SER A 70 -15.72 16.78 5.60
CA SER A 70 -16.07 17.49 4.37
C SER A 70 -17.07 16.68 3.53
N PHE A 71 -16.80 15.40 3.31
CA PHE A 71 -17.73 14.49 2.63
C PHE A 71 -19.10 14.47 3.30
N THR A 72 -19.13 14.31 4.63
CA THR A 72 -20.38 14.28 5.39
C THR A 72 -21.16 15.59 5.25
N LYS A 73 -20.47 16.74 5.28
CA LYS A 73 -21.12 18.06 5.10
C LYS A 73 -21.71 18.24 3.71
N GLN A 74 -21.07 17.70 2.67
CA GLN A 74 -21.53 17.81 1.28
C GLN A 74 -22.70 16.88 0.96
N THR A 75 -22.69 15.68 1.50
CA THR A 75 -23.62 14.62 1.10
C THR A 75 -24.69 14.28 2.14
N GLY A 76 -24.46 14.64 3.41
CA GLY A 76 -25.25 14.17 4.54
C GLY A 76 -24.90 12.74 5.00
N ILE A 77 -24.13 11.97 4.20
CA ILE A 77 -23.74 10.61 4.51
C ILE A 77 -22.67 10.63 5.59
N LYS A 78 -22.88 9.89 6.67
CA LYS A 78 -21.92 9.79 7.79
C LYS A 78 -20.91 8.69 7.51
N VAL A 79 -19.66 8.87 8.01
CA VAL A 79 -18.61 7.86 7.94
C VAL A 79 -18.14 7.51 9.35
N ASN A 80 -18.30 6.25 9.71
CA ASN A 80 -17.68 5.64 10.87
C ASN A 80 -16.35 5.02 10.43
N ALA A 81 -15.25 5.77 10.57
CA ALA A 81 -13.92 5.30 10.21
C ALA A 81 -13.28 4.55 11.38
N PHE A 82 -12.66 3.41 11.08
CA PHE A 82 -11.83 2.69 12.04
C PHE A 82 -10.43 2.47 11.48
N THR A 83 -9.44 2.35 12.35
CA THR A 83 -8.06 2.13 11.92
C THR A 83 -7.80 0.66 11.69
N THR A 84 -7.30 0.33 10.48
CA THR A 84 -6.80 -1.02 10.14
C THR A 84 -5.31 -1.17 10.40
N ASN A 85 -4.71 -0.20 11.08
CA ASN A 85 -3.29 -0.21 11.39
C ASN A 85 -3.03 -1.19 12.53
N THR A 86 -2.25 -2.23 12.26
CA THR A 86 -1.82 -3.20 13.26
C THR A 86 -0.44 -2.81 13.81
N ALA A 87 -0.07 -3.39 14.95
CA ALA A 87 1.22 -3.13 15.61
C ALA A 87 2.46 -3.40 14.71
N THR A 88 2.29 -4.15 13.63
CA THR A 88 3.36 -4.51 12.69
C THR A 88 3.47 -3.57 11.49
N ASN A 89 2.46 -2.73 11.25
CA ASN A 89 2.39 -1.78 10.12
C ASN A 89 2.68 -2.41 8.73
N THR A 90 2.33 -3.68 8.52
CA THR A 90 2.51 -4.36 7.24
C THR A 90 1.16 -4.54 6.55
N TRP A 91 1.12 -4.46 5.22
CA TRP A 91 -0.10 -4.72 4.46
C TRP A 91 -0.63 -6.13 4.69
N VAL A 92 0.25 -7.13 4.89
CA VAL A 92 -0.16 -8.50 5.24
C VAL A 92 -1.05 -8.52 6.49
N SER A 93 -0.66 -7.82 7.55
CA SER A 93 -1.43 -7.76 8.79
C SER A 93 -2.74 -6.98 8.64
N VAL A 94 -2.74 -5.91 7.84
CA VAL A 94 -3.96 -5.17 7.49
C VAL A 94 -4.96 -6.07 6.77
N PHE A 95 -4.50 -6.81 5.75
CA PHE A 95 -5.38 -7.73 4.99
C PHE A 95 -5.88 -8.91 5.82
N GLN A 96 -5.08 -9.41 6.76
CA GLN A 96 -5.52 -10.42 7.72
C GLN A 96 -6.62 -9.88 8.64
N GLU A 97 -6.48 -8.67 9.15
CA GLU A 97 -7.52 -8.02 9.98
C GLU A 97 -8.82 -7.86 9.19
N ILE A 98 -8.76 -7.24 7.99
CA ILE A 98 -9.94 -7.06 7.13
C ILE A 98 -10.60 -8.41 6.84
N SER A 99 -9.81 -9.43 6.49
CA SER A 99 -10.33 -10.78 6.21
C SER A 99 -11.03 -11.40 7.42
N THR A 100 -10.47 -11.22 8.62
CA THR A 100 -11.04 -11.72 9.87
C THR A 100 -12.38 -11.03 10.18
N ARG A 101 -12.46 -9.71 10.02
CA ARG A 101 -13.69 -8.94 10.21
C ARG A 101 -14.78 -9.38 9.23
N LEU A 102 -14.45 -9.50 7.95
CA LEU A 102 -15.39 -9.98 6.93
C LEU A 102 -15.89 -11.40 7.23
N ALA A 103 -15.00 -12.32 7.62
CA ALA A 103 -15.37 -13.68 7.99
C ALA A 103 -16.22 -13.74 9.28
N GLY A 104 -15.99 -12.82 10.21
CA GLY A 104 -16.77 -12.66 11.44
C GLY A 104 -18.15 -12.02 11.24
N GLY A 105 -18.44 -11.54 10.01
CA GLY A 105 -19.69 -10.83 9.71
C GLY A 105 -19.78 -9.44 10.36
N GLU A 106 -18.65 -8.85 10.73
CA GLU A 106 -18.63 -7.49 11.24
C GLU A 106 -19.11 -6.50 10.15
N PRO A 107 -19.96 -5.52 10.48
CA PRO A 107 -20.39 -4.52 9.52
C PRO A 107 -19.21 -3.72 8.99
N MET A 108 -18.94 -3.85 7.70
CA MET A 108 -17.89 -3.10 7.01
C MET A 108 -18.32 -2.89 5.56
N ASP A 109 -18.42 -1.63 5.14
CA ASP A 109 -18.81 -1.29 3.77
C ASP A 109 -17.62 -1.33 2.83
N SER A 110 -16.46 -0.83 3.30
CA SER A 110 -15.21 -0.81 2.57
C SER A 110 -14.01 -0.72 3.51
N ALA A 111 -12.83 -0.93 2.94
CA ALA A 111 -11.56 -0.58 3.56
C ALA A 111 -10.58 -0.12 2.48
N TYR A 112 -9.59 0.69 2.86
CA TYR A 112 -8.48 1.01 1.97
C TYR A 112 -7.66 -0.24 1.69
N ILE A 113 -7.56 -0.60 0.42
CA ILE A 113 -6.80 -1.77 -0.04
C ILE A 113 -5.67 -1.30 -0.95
N ALA A 114 -4.44 -1.64 -0.58
CA ALA A 114 -3.27 -1.43 -1.43
C ALA A 114 -3.15 -2.53 -2.49
N THR A 115 -2.32 -2.31 -3.50
CA THR A 115 -2.12 -3.19 -4.67
C THR A 115 -1.98 -4.66 -4.28
N GLU A 116 -1.21 -4.96 -3.24
CA GLU A 116 -0.89 -6.31 -2.79
C GLU A 116 -2.10 -7.09 -2.28
N GLY A 117 -3.16 -6.38 -1.90
CA GLY A 117 -4.41 -6.97 -1.43
C GLY A 117 -5.53 -7.03 -2.46
N MET A 118 -5.43 -6.29 -3.56
CA MET A 118 -6.54 -6.16 -4.51
C MET A 118 -6.98 -7.52 -5.04
N LEU A 119 -6.07 -8.27 -5.61
CA LEU A 119 -6.34 -9.60 -6.16
C LEU A 119 -6.78 -10.62 -5.09
N LEU A 120 -6.25 -10.51 -3.87
CA LEU A 120 -6.63 -11.37 -2.74
C LEU A 120 -8.13 -11.29 -2.44
N PHE A 121 -8.67 -10.08 -2.30
CA PHE A 121 -10.09 -9.89 -1.97
C PHE A 121 -11.01 -10.19 -3.14
N GLU A 122 -10.54 -9.92 -4.35
CA GLU A 122 -11.27 -10.25 -5.57
C GLU A 122 -11.42 -11.75 -5.73
N GLN A 123 -10.34 -12.53 -5.64
CA GLN A 123 -10.36 -13.99 -5.76
C GLN A 123 -11.19 -14.66 -4.68
N ARG A 124 -11.25 -14.09 -3.49
CA ARG A 124 -12.16 -14.55 -2.43
C ARG A 124 -13.63 -14.26 -2.74
N GLY A 125 -13.91 -13.55 -3.81
CA GLY A 125 -15.26 -13.25 -4.25
C GLY A 125 -16.06 -12.39 -3.28
N VAL A 126 -15.38 -11.59 -2.44
CA VAL A 126 -16.02 -10.73 -1.42
C VAL A 126 -16.29 -9.30 -1.91
N LEU A 127 -15.87 -8.98 -3.14
CA LEU A 127 -16.04 -7.67 -3.75
C LEU A 127 -17.20 -7.64 -4.74
N ASP A 128 -17.95 -6.51 -4.79
CA ASP A 128 -18.92 -6.21 -5.82
C ASP A 128 -18.25 -5.42 -6.96
N PRO A 129 -18.56 -5.75 -8.24
CA PRO A 129 -18.08 -4.96 -9.37
C PRO A 129 -18.54 -3.50 -9.30
N LEU A 130 -17.64 -2.59 -9.68
CA LEU A 130 -17.95 -1.16 -9.81
C LEU A 130 -18.61 -0.79 -11.14
N ASP A 131 -18.62 -1.71 -12.13
CA ASP A 131 -19.13 -1.46 -13.49
C ASP A 131 -20.51 -0.80 -13.53
N PRO A 132 -21.54 -1.23 -12.77
CA PRO A 132 -22.84 -0.60 -12.79
C PRO A 132 -22.84 0.85 -12.30
N TYR A 133 -21.95 1.17 -11.37
CA TYR A 133 -21.78 2.51 -10.81
C TYR A 133 -20.98 3.40 -11.77
N ILE A 134 -19.90 2.87 -12.34
CA ILE A 134 -19.09 3.54 -13.36
C ILE A 134 -19.94 3.89 -14.57
N ALA A 135 -20.78 2.96 -15.05
CA ALA A 135 -21.67 3.20 -16.19
C ALA A 135 -22.66 4.33 -15.93
N LYS A 136 -23.16 4.47 -14.69
CA LYS A 136 -24.08 5.54 -14.29
C LYS A 136 -23.40 6.90 -14.25
N ASP A 137 -22.15 6.97 -13.77
CA ASP A 137 -21.39 8.21 -13.60
C ASP A 137 -20.17 8.28 -14.56
N GLN A 138 -20.29 7.67 -15.74
CA GLN A 138 -19.21 7.48 -16.73
C GLN A 138 -18.47 8.79 -17.06
N SER A 139 -19.18 9.90 -17.15
CA SER A 139 -18.56 11.21 -17.47
C SER A 139 -17.56 11.64 -16.39
N ALA A 140 -17.92 11.49 -15.12
CA ALA A 140 -17.03 11.85 -13.99
C ALA A 140 -15.84 10.92 -13.88
N VAL A 141 -16.04 9.61 -14.11
CA VAL A 141 -14.97 8.62 -14.08
C VAL A 141 -14.02 8.80 -15.27
N ASN A 142 -14.54 9.09 -16.46
CA ASN A 142 -13.69 9.37 -17.63
C ASN A 142 -12.90 10.69 -17.47
N GLU A 143 -13.51 11.71 -16.90
CA GLU A 143 -12.81 12.97 -16.58
C GLU A 143 -11.66 12.68 -15.62
N PHE A 144 -11.92 11.93 -14.56
CA PHE A 144 -10.87 11.51 -13.62
C PHE A 144 -9.73 10.75 -14.33
N TYR A 145 -10.05 9.72 -15.10
CA TYR A 145 -9.02 8.91 -15.78
C TYR A 145 -8.24 9.70 -16.84
N SER A 146 -8.80 10.77 -17.40
CA SER A 146 -8.07 11.64 -18.33
C SER A 146 -6.95 12.43 -17.66
N ASP A 147 -6.98 12.56 -16.33
CA ASP A 147 -5.99 13.25 -15.49
C ASP A 147 -5.04 12.27 -14.74
N VAL A 148 -5.04 11.01 -15.14
CA VAL A 148 -4.19 9.96 -14.56
C VAL A 148 -3.06 9.61 -15.55
N SER A 149 -1.85 9.30 -15.04
CA SER A 149 -0.74 8.87 -15.89
C SER A 149 -1.13 7.68 -16.77
N PRO A 150 -1.00 7.77 -18.13
CA PRO A 150 -1.41 6.69 -19.03
C PRO A 150 -0.67 5.37 -18.78
N ASN A 151 0.63 5.42 -18.47
CA ASN A 151 1.42 4.22 -18.19
C ASN A 151 0.94 3.54 -16.91
N MET A 152 0.76 4.31 -15.84
CA MET A 152 0.26 3.79 -14.56
C MET A 152 -1.15 3.22 -14.71
N LEU A 153 -2.05 3.93 -15.40
CA LEU A 153 -3.42 3.47 -15.65
C LEU A 153 -3.46 2.17 -16.48
N ALA A 154 -2.61 2.05 -17.50
CA ALA A 154 -2.52 0.85 -18.31
C ALA A 154 -2.04 -0.36 -17.49
N ASN A 155 -1.07 -0.14 -16.58
CA ASN A 155 -0.59 -1.19 -15.68
C ASN A 155 -1.65 -1.54 -14.61
N PHE A 156 -2.33 -0.56 -14.05
CA PHE A 156 -3.39 -0.77 -13.08
C PHE A 156 -4.55 -1.59 -13.67
N ARG A 157 -5.00 -1.28 -14.88
CA ARG A 157 -6.08 -2.02 -15.56
C ARG A 157 -5.76 -3.49 -15.80
N LYS A 158 -4.50 -3.85 -15.98
CA LYS A 158 -4.10 -5.27 -16.08
C LYS A 158 -4.31 -6.02 -14.77
N LEU A 159 -4.22 -5.33 -13.62
CA LEU A 159 -4.48 -5.92 -12.30
C LEU A 159 -5.98 -6.02 -12.00
N ASP A 160 -6.74 -5.00 -12.36
CA ASP A 160 -8.13 -4.82 -11.94
C ASP A 160 -9.14 -5.45 -12.89
N ASP A 161 -8.78 -5.64 -14.19
CA ASP A 161 -9.66 -6.26 -15.19
C ASP A 161 -9.62 -7.80 -15.09
N ILE A 162 -10.04 -8.31 -13.95
CA ILE A 162 -10.18 -9.75 -13.75
C ILE A 162 -11.59 -10.16 -14.12
N ASN A 163 -11.73 -11.10 -15.03
CA ASN A 163 -13.00 -11.57 -15.56
C ASN A 163 -13.85 -10.48 -16.24
N GLY A 164 -13.23 -9.41 -16.72
CA GLY A 164 -13.92 -8.32 -17.40
C GLY A 164 -14.69 -7.38 -16.46
N HIS A 165 -14.30 -7.29 -15.21
CA HIS A 165 -14.90 -6.42 -14.20
C HIS A 165 -13.88 -5.50 -13.53
N THR A 166 -14.32 -4.30 -13.16
CA THR A 166 -13.58 -3.33 -12.37
C THR A 166 -14.02 -3.39 -10.92
N TYR A 167 -13.09 -3.60 -9.99
CA TYR A 167 -13.37 -3.65 -8.54
C TYR A 167 -12.81 -2.47 -7.77
N PHE A 168 -11.82 -1.76 -8.34
CA PHE A 168 -11.17 -0.62 -7.72
C PHE A 168 -11.09 0.58 -8.66
N ILE A 169 -11.10 1.77 -8.09
CA ILE A 169 -10.62 2.99 -8.72
C ILE A 169 -9.42 3.45 -7.89
N PRO A 170 -8.22 3.59 -8.49
CA PRO A 170 -7.05 4.03 -7.73
C PRO A 170 -7.22 5.48 -7.30
N ILE A 171 -6.93 5.79 -6.05
CA ILE A 171 -7.09 7.14 -5.49
C ILE A 171 -5.76 7.81 -5.11
N GLY A 172 -4.70 7.04 -5.13
CA GLY A 172 -3.35 7.50 -4.83
C GLY A 172 -2.32 6.50 -5.30
N TYR A 173 -1.06 6.92 -5.35
CA TYR A 173 0.06 6.07 -5.72
C TYR A 173 1.30 6.39 -4.90
N ASN A 174 2.20 5.42 -4.82
CA ASN A 174 3.57 5.61 -4.40
C ASN A 174 4.53 4.96 -5.41
N VAL A 175 5.64 5.62 -5.65
CA VAL A 175 6.85 5.07 -6.26
C VAL A 175 7.98 5.14 -5.24
N MET A 176 9.11 4.51 -5.51
CA MET A 176 10.25 4.50 -4.59
C MET A 176 11.34 5.43 -5.07
N SER A 177 11.60 6.45 -4.28
CA SER A 177 12.70 7.40 -4.47
C SER A 177 13.64 7.39 -3.27
N ILE A 178 14.79 8.04 -3.41
CA ILE A 178 15.73 8.28 -2.31
C ILE A 178 15.42 9.61 -1.66
N TRP A 179 15.20 9.58 -0.35
CA TRP A 179 15.22 10.72 0.54
C TRP A 179 16.65 10.93 1.02
N TYR A 180 17.23 12.10 0.81
CA TYR A 180 18.58 12.42 1.24
C TYR A 180 18.61 13.63 2.17
N ASN A 181 19.46 13.59 3.19
CA ASN A 181 19.61 14.67 4.16
C ASN A 181 20.56 15.74 3.59
N ARG A 182 20.00 16.84 3.09
CA ARG A 182 20.72 17.96 2.47
C ARG A 182 21.76 18.58 3.41
N LYS A 183 21.45 18.63 4.73
CA LYS A 183 22.41 19.16 5.73
C LYS A 183 23.61 18.24 5.89
N VAL A 184 23.41 16.92 5.86
CA VAL A 184 24.52 15.95 5.89
C VAL A 184 25.36 16.06 4.63
N PHE A 185 24.74 16.11 3.44
CA PHE A 185 25.44 16.27 2.17
C PHE A 185 26.27 17.56 2.16
N SER A 186 25.68 18.70 2.46
CA SER A 186 26.36 19.98 2.52
C SER A 186 27.51 20.00 3.51
N SER A 187 27.34 19.42 4.72
CA SER A 187 28.38 19.37 5.75
C SER A 187 29.63 18.58 5.33
N LEU A 188 29.50 17.67 4.37
CA LEU A 188 30.57 16.84 3.83
C LEU A 188 31.07 17.32 2.47
N GLY A 189 30.55 18.44 1.95
CA GLY A 189 30.87 18.95 0.61
C GLY A 189 30.44 17.98 -0.51
N LEU A 190 29.38 17.19 -0.27
CA LEU A 190 28.73 16.40 -1.30
C LEU A 190 27.74 17.27 -2.06
N PRO A 191 27.70 17.22 -3.41
CA PRO A 191 26.63 17.84 -4.16
C PRO A 191 25.31 17.13 -3.88
N ASP A 192 24.20 17.85 -3.97
CA ASP A 192 22.87 17.21 -3.97
C ASP A 192 22.79 16.25 -5.16
N PRO A 193 22.28 15.02 -4.98
CA PRO A 193 22.14 14.07 -6.08
C PRO A 193 21.06 14.55 -7.06
N THR A 194 21.23 14.23 -8.33
CA THR A 194 20.33 14.64 -9.42
C THR A 194 19.78 13.42 -10.16
N PRO A 195 18.62 13.52 -10.83
CA PRO A 195 18.09 12.42 -11.64
C PRO A 195 19.15 11.87 -12.61
N GLY A 196 19.21 10.55 -12.73
CA GLY A 196 20.21 9.88 -13.55
C GLY A 196 21.51 9.53 -12.84
N TRP A 197 21.66 9.83 -11.55
CA TRP A 197 22.80 9.37 -10.77
C TRP A 197 22.85 7.83 -10.73
N THR A 198 24.07 7.31 -10.53
CA THR A 198 24.37 5.88 -10.69
C THR A 198 24.51 5.15 -9.35
N TRP A 199 24.52 3.83 -9.39
CA TRP A 199 24.87 3.00 -8.22
C TRP A 199 26.28 3.36 -7.68
N ASP A 200 27.24 3.67 -8.56
CA ASP A 200 28.57 4.08 -8.13
C ASP A 200 28.55 5.43 -7.40
N ASP A 201 27.77 6.41 -7.90
CA ASP A 201 27.56 7.69 -7.23
C ASP A 201 26.93 7.50 -5.85
N PHE A 202 25.91 6.64 -5.77
CA PHE A 202 25.24 6.28 -4.52
C PHE A 202 26.21 5.62 -3.52
N GLN A 203 26.97 4.62 -3.96
CA GLN A 203 27.95 3.94 -3.10
C GLN A 203 29.04 4.90 -2.61
N ASN A 204 29.53 5.79 -3.47
CA ASN A 204 30.51 6.81 -3.12
C ASN A 204 29.95 7.80 -2.09
N ALA A 205 28.69 8.24 -2.24
CA ALA A 205 28.01 9.06 -1.26
C ALA A 205 27.88 8.33 0.09
N CYS A 206 27.42 7.06 0.08
CA CYS A 206 27.34 6.23 1.28
C CYS A 206 28.70 6.12 1.98
N ALA A 207 29.78 5.83 1.25
CA ALA A 207 31.12 5.69 1.80
C ALA A 207 31.60 7.00 2.44
N LYS A 208 31.36 8.14 1.79
CA LYS A 208 31.76 9.45 2.31
C LYS A 208 30.98 9.86 3.56
N ILE A 209 29.68 9.55 3.60
CA ILE A 209 28.82 9.83 4.76
C ILE A 209 29.21 8.96 5.95
N THR A 210 29.49 7.69 5.74
CA THR A 210 29.81 6.71 6.79
C THR A 210 31.24 6.89 7.31
N SER A 211 32.14 7.46 6.54
CA SER A 211 33.56 7.58 6.89
C SER A 211 33.79 8.42 8.15
N GLY A 212 34.40 7.81 9.17
CA GLY A 212 34.85 8.48 10.39
C GLY A 212 33.73 9.05 11.28
N SER A 213 32.49 8.62 11.12
CA SER A 213 31.35 9.18 11.84
C SER A 213 30.46 8.10 12.47
N SER A 214 29.59 8.52 13.39
CA SER A 214 28.47 7.74 13.90
C SER A 214 27.27 7.72 12.94
N ARG A 215 27.48 8.05 11.66
CA ARG A 215 26.45 8.14 10.63
C ARG A 215 26.49 6.90 9.76
N LEU A 216 25.33 6.56 9.19
CA LEU A 216 25.20 5.59 8.11
C LEU A 216 24.87 6.31 6.79
N GLY A 217 25.43 5.79 5.69
CA GLY A 217 25.17 6.31 4.36
C GLY A 217 23.72 6.11 3.96
N PHE A 218 23.21 4.90 4.13
CA PHE A 218 21.84 4.54 3.76
C PHE A 218 21.22 3.56 4.79
N ALA A 219 19.91 3.57 4.93
CA ALA A 219 19.19 2.60 5.76
C ALA A 219 18.34 1.67 4.90
N ILE A 220 18.54 0.36 5.09
CA ILE A 220 17.75 -0.73 4.54
C ILE A 220 16.58 -1.00 5.50
N GLY A 221 15.41 -1.36 4.96
CA GLY A 221 14.24 -1.71 5.78
C GLY A 221 13.63 -0.54 6.54
N THR A 222 13.83 0.67 6.07
CA THR A 222 13.35 1.88 6.72
C THR A 222 12.44 2.66 5.76
N PRO A 223 11.26 3.07 6.21
CA PRO A 223 10.65 2.85 7.53
C PRO A 223 9.97 1.49 7.66
N VAL A 224 9.60 0.88 6.55
CA VAL A 224 8.87 -0.38 6.47
C VAL A 224 9.68 -1.34 5.61
N PRO A 225 10.20 -2.44 6.17
CA PRO A 225 10.88 -3.45 5.37
C PRO A 225 9.90 -4.16 4.44
N GLY A 226 10.35 -4.49 3.25
CA GLY A 226 9.56 -5.24 2.30
C GLY A 226 10.10 -5.18 0.88
N PRO A 227 9.56 -5.99 -0.04
CA PRO A 227 10.02 -6.01 -1.43
C PRO A 227 9.91 -4.66 -2.11
N PHE A 228 8.83 -3.91 -1.83
CA PHE A 228 8.57 -2.60 -2.40
C PHE A 228 9.70 -1.61 -2.13
N THR A 229 10.22 -1.60 -0.89
CA THR A 229 11.25 -0.67 -0.43
C THR A 229 12.69 -1.16 -0.65
N ASP A 230 12.90 -2.48 -0.55
CA ASP A 230 14.24 -3.03 -0.40
C ASP A 230 14.72 -3.88 -1.57
N VAL A 231 13.80 -4.37 -2.42
CA VAL A 231 14.14 -5.31 -3.51
C VAL A 231 13.89 -4.69 -4.87
N TYR A 232 12.64 -4.30 -5.14
CA TYR A 232 12.22 -3.84 -6.47
C TYR A 232 13.05 -2.67 -7.01
N PRO A 233 13.37 -1.61 -6.23
CA PRO A 233 14.14 -0.51 -6.79
C PRO A 233 15.50 -0.94 -7.34
N TRP A 234 16.19 -1.84 -6.64
CA TRP A 234 17.50 -2.32 -7.06
C TRP A 234 17.45 -3.21 -8.30
N VAL A 235 16.49 -4.15 -8.35
CA VAL A 235 16.38 -5.06 -9.50
C VAL A 235 15.90 -4.33 -10.75
N LEU A 236 14.95 -3.41 -10.61
CA LEU A 236 14.38 -2.65 -11.74
C LEU A 236 15.41 -1.69 -12.35
N THR A 237 16.21 -1.01 -11.52
CA THR A 237 17.26 -0.09 -12.00
C THR A 237 18.44 -0.81 -12.66
N ASN A 238 18.52 -2.13 -12.53
CA ASN A 238 19.47 -2.97 -13.28
C ASN A 238 18.84 -3.71 -14.47
N GLY A 239 17.61 -3.37 -14.86
CA GLY A 239 16.90 -4.02 -15.98
C GLY A 239 16.40 -5.42 -15.66
N GLY A 240 16.30 -5.78 -14.38
CA GLY A 240 15.72 -7.01 -13.88
C GLY A 240 14.25 -6.86 -13.48
N GLY A 241 13.73 -7.87 -12.79
CA GLY A 241 12.39 -7.92 -12.20
C GLY A 241 12.18 -9.26 -11.53
N ILE A 242 11.38 -9.30 -10.47
CA ILE A 242 11.08 -10.56 -9.78
C ILE A 242 10.09 -11.41 -10.56
N LEU A 243 9.13 -10.77 -11.21
CA LEU A 243 8.20 -11.40 -12.14
C LEU A 243 8.45 -10.85 -13.56
N ASN A 244 8.02 -11.60 -14.56
CA ASN A 244 7.96 -11.11 -15.93
C ASN A 244 6.88 -10.02 -16.10
N ALA A 245 6.89 -9.32 -17.24
CA ALA A 245 6.01 -8.16 -17.49
C ALA A 245 4.50 -8.49 -17.38
N ASP A 246 4.11 -9.73 -17.66
CA ASP A 246 2.72 -10.19 -17.58
C ASP A 246 2.40 -10.85 -16.22
N GLN A 247 3.34 -10.85 -15.30
CA GLN A 247 3.24 -11.44 -13.96
C GLN A 247 2.82 -12.94 -13.96
N THR A 248 3.16 -13.66 -15.00
CA THR A 248 2.83 -15.09 -15.17
C THR A 248 3.96 -16.04 -14.77
N ALA A 249 5.17 -15.52 -14.61
CA ALA A 249 6.35 -16.31 -14.28
C ALA A 249 7.33 -15.55 -13.39
N CYS A 250 7.95 -16.25 -12.45
CA CYS A 250 9.04 -15.70 -11.65
C CYS A 250 10.34 -15.68 -12.45
N THR A 251 11.05 -14.54 -12.42
CA THR A 251 12.33 -14.30 -13.10
C THR A 251 13.42 -13.90 -12.11
N ALA A 252 13.26 -14.23 -10.83
CA ALA A 252 14.15 -13.80 -9.76
C ALA A 252 15.60 -14.22 -9.98
N ASN A 253 15.88 -15.39 -10.55
CA ASN A 253 17.23 -15.89 -10.81
C ASN A 253 17.86 -15.36 -12.12
N SER A 254 17.55 -14.12 -12.50
CA SER A 254 18.22 -13.49 -13.64
C SER A 254 19.60 -12.95 -13.27
N PRO A 255 20.57 -12.86 -14.22
CA PRO A 255 21.87 -12.25 -13.96
C PRO A 255 21.77 -10.82 -13.39
N GLN A 256 20.81 -10.02 -13.87
CA GLN A 256 20.57 -8.66 -13.42
C GLN A 256 20.13 -8.60 -11.94
N ASN A 257 19.25 -9.51 -11.53
CA ASN A 257 18.80 -9.59 -10.15
C ASN A 257 19.90 -10.10 -9.20
N ILE A 258 20.71 -11.08 -9.63
CA ILE A 258 21.86 -11.57 -8.88
C ILE A 258 22.89 -10.46 -8.69
N GLU A 259 23.13 -9.63 -9.72
CA GLU A 259 24.02 -8.47 -9.62
C GLU A 259 23.45 -7.44 -8.62
N ALA A 260 22.15 -7.15 -8.67
CA ALA A 260 21.50 -6.24 -7.73
C ALA A 260 21.62 -6.73 -6.28
N ALA A 261 21.34 -8.00 -6.04
CA ALA A 261 21.50 -8.61 -4.72
C ALA A 261 22.95 -8.58 -4.23
N THR A 262 23.90 -8.79 -5.14
CA THR A 262 25.34 -8.72 -4.85
C THR A 262 25.74 -7.30 -4.46
N PHE A 263 25.26 -6.30 -5.18
CA PHE A 263 25.51 -4.89 -4.89
C PHE A 263 25.02 -4.51 -3.48
N VAL A 264 23.76 -4.80 -3.16
CA VAL A 264 23.20 -4.44 -1.85
C VAL A 264 23.88 -5.21 -0.72
N ARG A 265 24.19 -6.50 -0.90
CA ARG A 265 24.98 -7.26 0.06
C ARG A 265 26.37 -6.65 0.30
N ASN A 266 27.02 -6.14 -0.75
CA ASN A 266 28.32 -5.47 -0.62
C ASN A 266 28.21 -4.16 0.19
N LEU A 267 27.11 -3.42 0.10
CA LEU A 267 26.86 -2.27 0.97
C LEU A 267 26.78 -2.69 2.45
N VAL A 268 26.11 -3.82 2.74
CA VAL A 268 26.01 -4.38 4.10
C VAL A 268 27.38 -4.81 4.62
N THR A 269 28.13 -5.60 3.84
CA THR A 269 29.44 -6.13 4.25
C THR A 269 30.48 -5.03 4.41
N SER A 270 30.37 -3.96 3.63
CA SER A 270 31.19 -2.75 3.74
C SER A 270 30.75 -1.82 4.87
N LYS A 271 29.69 -2.16 5.61
CA LYS A 271 29.13 -1.37 6.73
C LYS A 271 28.69 0.04 6.32
N LEU A 272 28.27 0.23 5.10
CA LEU A 272 27.75 1.49 4.58
C LEU A 272 26.27 1.69 4.92
N VAL A 273 25.60 0.62 5.32
CA VAL A 273 24.18 0.54 5.67
C VAL A 273 24.00 -0.20 7.01
N ASN A 274 22.81 -0.11 7.62
CA ASN A 274 22.49 -0.87 8.82
C ASN A 274 22.49 -2.39 8.55
N GLN A 275 22.60 -3.17 9.63
CA GLN A 275 22.46 -4.63 9.52
C GLN A 275 20.99 -4.99 9.30
N PRO A 276 20.68 -5.90 8.35
CA PRO A 276 19.34 -6.42 8.15
C PRO A 276 18.80 -7.13 9.41
N GLY A 277 17.49 -7.15 9.57
CA GLY A 277 16.83 -7.83 10.71
C GLY A 277 17.01 -7.14 12.08
N GLY A 278 17.70 -6.01 12.14
CA GLY A 278 17.92 -5.24 13.37
C GLY A 278 16.79 -4.22 13.65
N SER A 279 16.79 -3.68 14.87
CA SER A 279 15.84 -2.66 15.32
C SER A 279 16.30 -1.22 15.00
N TYR A 280 16.86 -0.98 13.80
CA TYR A 280 17.34 0.34 13.44
C TYR A 280 16.19 1.32 13.16
N ASN A 281 16.09 2.37 13.97
CA ASN A 281 15.08 3.42 13.76
C ASN A 281 15.63 4.48 12.77
N GLY A 282 15.42 4.25 11.48
CA GLY A 282 15.93 5.12 10.43
C GLY A 282 15.34 6.53 10.47
N PHE A 283 14.08 6.70 10.81
CA PHE A 283 13.46 8.03 10.90
C PHE A 283 14.02 8.88 12.02
N ALA A 284 14.19 8.30 13.20
CA ALA A 284 14.85 9.00 14.30
C ALA A 284 16.30 9.34 13.97
N ALA A 285 17.04 8.42 13.34
CA ALA A 285 18.41 8.66 12.90
C ALA A 285 18.49 9.75 11.81
N ALA A 286 17.56 9.74 10.85
CA ALA A 286 17.48 10.77 9.81
C ALA A 286 17.21 12.16 10.40
N ALA A 287 16.23 12.25 11.32
CA ALA A 287 15.91 13.50 12.03
C ALA A 287 17.11 14.04 12.83
N ALA A 288 17.88 13.14 13.47
CA ALA A 288 19.06 13.50 14.24
C ALA A 288 20.30 13.80 13.38
N GLY A 289 20.25 13.60 12.04
CA GLY A 289 21.40 13.76 11.15
C GLY A 289 22.42 12.63 11.23
N HIS A 290 22.03 11.48 11.76
CA HIS A 290 22.86 10.26 11.85
C HIS A 290 22.66 9.31 10.64
N LEU A 291 21.78 9.67 9.70
CA LEU A 291 21.51 8.94 8.47
C LEU A 291 21.57 9.89 7.28
N GLY A 292 22.29 9.49 6.24
CA GLY A 292 22.43 10.28 5.01
C GLY A 292 21.25 10.11 4.06
N MET A 293 20.83 8.87 3.85
CA MET A 293 19.80 8.54 2.85
C MET A 293 18.94 7.38 3.32
N PHE A 294 17.69 7.30 2.81
CA PHE A 294 16.79 6.15 2.96
C PHE A 294 15.81 6.11 1.77
N GLY A 295 15.23 4.94 1.52
CA GLY A 295 14.20 4.76 0.50
C GLY A 295 12.81 5.11 1.03
N GLY A 296 11.95 5.64 0.18
CA GLY A 296 10.55 5.90 0.54
C GLY A 296 9.72 6.44 -0.61
N GLY A 297 8.41 6.23 -0.56
CA GLY A 297 7.45 7.03 -1.30
C GLY A 297 7.27 8.40 -0.65
N ILE A 298 6.03 8.91 -0.59
CA ILE A 298 5.76 10.20 0.08
C ILE A 298 5.49 10.04 1.59
N TRP A 299 5.18 8.85 2.09
CA TRP A 299 4.83 8.57 3.50
C TRP A 299 5.89 8.96 4.54
N PRO A 300 7.23 8.98 4.28
CA PRO A 300 8.20 9.46 5.23
C PRO A 300 7.93 10.86 5.73
N ASN A 301 7.23 11.66 4.93
CA ASN A 301 6.83 13.01 5.28
C ASN A 301 6.07 13.09 6.62
N SER A 302 5.23 12.10 6.92
CA SER A 302 4.48 12.01 8.19
C SER A 302 5.20 11.20 9.27
N GLY A 303 6.16 10.35 8.91
CA GLY A 303 6.83 9.42 9.83
C GLY A 303 8.07 9.98 10.51
N ILE A 304 8.71 10.99 9.91
CA ILE A 304 9.91 11.61 10.48
C ILE A 304 9.50 12.51 11.67
N PRO A 305 10.13 12.39 12.86
CA PRO A 305 9.77 13.16 14.05
C PRO A 305 10.27 14.60 13.98
N LEU A 306 9.86 15.33 12.96
CA LEU A 306 10.14 16.74 12.70
C LEU A 306 8.84 17.42 12.26
N THR A 307 8.78 18.74 12.38
CA THR A 307 7.71 19.52 11.77
C THR A 307 7.83 19.50 10.24
N GLN A 308 6.72 19.70 9.53
CA GLN A 308 6.73 19.76 8.06
C GLN A 308 7.75 20.74 7.50
N ALA A 309 7.88 21.92 8.11
CA ALA A 309 8.85 22.92 7.70
C ALA A 309 10.30 22.43 7.87
N GLU A 310 10.59 21.71 8.95
CA GLU A 310 11.91 21.12 9.19
C GLU A 310 12.18 19.96 8.22
N VAL A 311 11.20 19.11 7.91
CA VAL A 311 11.31 18.07 6.89
C VAL A 311 11.68 18.69 5.55
N ASN A 312 10.94 19.70 5.09
CA ASN A 312 11.17 20.39 3.81
C ASN A 312 12.53 21.07 3.72
N GLN A 313 13.06 21.57 4.85
CA GLN A 313 14.39 22.19 4.90
C GLN A 313 15.52 21.16 4.97
N THR A 314 15.26 20.02 5.60
CA THR A 314 16.31 19.03 5.91
C THR A 314 16.51 18.04 4.78
N PHE A 315 15.42 17.63 4.11
CA PHE A 315 15.47 16.58 3.11
C PHE A 315 15.28 17.10 1.68
N GLY A 316 15.79 16.34 0.74
CA GLY A 316 15.46 16.41 -0.67
C GLY A 316 15.11 15.01 -1.16
N ILE A 317 14.44 14.95 -2.30
CA ILE A 317 13.99 13.70 -2.93
C ILE A 317 14.64 13.61 -4.31
N VAL A 318 15.08 12.42 -4.70
CA VAL A 318 15.69 12.13 -5.99
C VAL A 318 15.30 10.72 -6.41
N PRO A 319 15.09 10.45 -7.72
CA PRO A 319 14.85 9.10 -8.21
C PRO A 319 15.91 8.10 -7.72
N TRP A 320 15.54 6.83 -7.65
CA TRP A 320 16.48 5.75 -7.26
C TRP A 320 17.70 5.74 -8.18
N PRO A 321 18.94 5.47 -7.65
CA PRO A 321 20.12 5.41 -8.49
C PRO A 321 20.02 4.30 -9.51
N GLN A 322 20.41 4.57 -10.75
CA GLN A 322 20.33 3.61 -11.85
C GLN A 322 21.67 2.86 -12.07
N LYS A 323 21.57 1.60 -12.54
CA LYS A 323 22.70 0.85 -13.07
C LYS A 323 22.67 0.84 -14.59
N THR A 324 21.62 0.25 -15.17
CA THR A 324 21.45 0.13 -16.61
C THR A 324 20.36 1.05 -17.15
N GLN A 325 19.37 1.38 -16.32
CA GLN A 325 18.19 2.15 -16.70
C GLN A 325 17.53 2.79 -15.46
N PRO A 326 16.69 3.82 -15.63
CA PRO A 326 15.78 4.24 -14.56
C PRO A 326 14.74 3.15 -14.31
N GLY A 327 14.30 3.00 -13.06
CA GLY A 327 13.29 2.01 -12.70
C GLY A 327 12.81 2.23 -11.27
N THR A 328 11.51 2.09 -11.04
CA THR A 328 10.89 2.20 -9.73
C THR A 328 9.66 1.29 -9.66
N PRO A 329 9.36 0.66 -8.51
CA PRO A 329 8.07 0.04 -8.33
C PRO A 329 6.99 1.10 -8.17
N VAL A 330 5.76 0.81 -8.60
CA VAL A 330 4.58 1.61 -8.29
C VAL A 330 3.54 0.75 -7.58
N GLY A 331 3.00 1.29 -6.50
CA GLY A 331 1.83 0.77 -5.80
C GLY A 331 0.71 1.80 -5.83
N VAL A 332 -0.52 1.32 -5.84
CA VAL A 332 -1.74 2.13 -5.78
C VAL A 332 -2.65 1.65 -4.66
N GLY A 333 -3.61 2.45 -4.28
CA GLY A 333 -4.62 2.04 -3.32
C GLY A 333 -5.99 2.59 -3.68
N GLY A 334 -7.03 1.96 -3.16
CA GLY A 334 -8.42 2.36 -3.41
C GLY A 334 -9.41 1.69 -2.47
N PHE A 335 -10.67 2.06 -2.63
CA PHE A 335 -11.78 1.53 -1.85
C PHE A 335 -12.66 0.65 -2.73
N PRO A 336 -12.72 -0.68 -2.50
CA PRO A 336 -13.70 -1.54 -3.16
C PRO A 336 -15.06 -1.42 -2.48
N ILE A 337 -16.09 -2.00 -3.10
CA ILE A 337 -17.38 -2.25 -2.47
C ILE A 337 -17.40 -3.70 -1.98
N PHE A 338 -17.53 -3.93 -0.67
CA PHE A 338 -17.73 -5.29 -0.17
C PHE A 338 -19.14 -5.77 -0.47
N LYS A 339 -19.28 -7.05 -0.88
CA LYS A 339 -20.60 -7.65 -1.17
C LYS A 339 -21.56 -7.59 0.01
N SER A 340 -21.02 -7.69 1.24
CA SER A 340 -21.78 -7.60 2.48
C SER A 340 -22.33 -6.21 2.78
N SER A 341 -21.84 -5.16 2.13
CA SER A 341 -22.33 -3.79 2.34
C SER A 341 -23.82 -3.65 1.99
N ALA A 342 -24.58 -3.09 2.92
CA ALA A 342 -25.96 -2.67 2.69
C ALA A 342 -26.05 -1.26 2.09
N ASN A 343 -24.96 -0.48 2.15
CA ASN A 343 -24.90 0.95 1.85
C ASN A 343 -24.17 1.25 0.52
N LYS A 344 -24.22 0.32 -0.44
CA LYS A 344 -23.44 0.40 -1.68
C LYS A 344 -23.60 1.70 -2.48
N PRO A 345 -24.83 2.26 -2.66
CA PRO A 345 -24.97 3.56 -3.33
C PRO A 345 -24.30 4.71 -2.58
N ALA A 346 -24.38 4.74 -1.25
CA ALA A 346 -23.71 5.74 -0.42
C ALA A 346 -22.20 5.60 -0.47
N LEU A 347 -21.71 4.35 -0.50
CA LEU A 347 -20.28 4.07 -0.65
C LEU A 347 -19.76 4.51 -2.02
N TRP A 348 -20.55 4.38 -3.08
CA TRP A 348 -20.19 4.91 -4.40
C TRP A 348 -20.03 6.43 -4.39
N GLU A 349 -20.88 7.16 -3.67
CA GLU A 349 -20.70 8.61 -3.47
C GLU A 349 -19.37 8.92 -2.75
N PHE A 350 -18.99 8.10 -1.78
CA PHE A 350 -17.70 8.23 -1.11
C PHE A 350 -16.52 7.96 -2.07
N ILE A 351 -16.59 6.92 -2.88
CA ILE A 351 -15.56 6.61 -3.89
C ILE A 351 -15.43 7.79 -4.88
N LYS A 352 -16.54 8.34 -5.38
CA LYS A 352 -16.51 9.54 -6.24
C LYS A 352 -15.89 10.75 -5.56
N PHE A 353 -16.16 10.94 -4.27
CA PHE A 353 -15.53 12.01 -3.51
C PHE A 353 -14.01 11.84 -3.46
N THR A 354 -13.50 10.63 -3.24
CA THR A 354 -12.06 10.37 -3.17
C THR A 354 -11.31 10.60 -4.48
N ILE A 355 -11.97 10.53 -5.62
CA ILE A 355 -11.40 10.85 -6.94
C ILE A 355 -11.64 12.30 -7.37
N SER A 356 -12.36 13.10 -6.58
CA SER A 356 -12.65 14.50 -6.90
C SER A 356 -11.38 15.38 -6.83
N GLN A 357 -11.39 16.49 -7.56
CA GLN A 357 -10.33 17.50 -7.49
C GLN A 357 -10.17 18.04 -6.05
N GLU A 358 -11.27 18.24 -5.34
CA GLU A 358 -11.26 18.76 -3.97
C GLU A 358 -10.52 17.83 -3.01
N PHE A 359 -10.85 16.54 -3.03
CA PHE A 359 -10.17 15.56 -2.19
C PHE A 359 -8.69 15.44 -2.57
N GLN A 360 -8.40 15.30 -3.85
CA GLN A 360 -7.04 15.10 -4.37
C GLN A 360 -6.13 16.32 -4.12
N ALA A 361 -6.68 17.54 -4.20
CA ALA A 361 -5.95 18.79 -3.98
C ALA A 361 -5.75 19.14 -2.49
N GLY A 362 -6.19 18.30 -1.59
CA GLY A 362 -6.01 18.53 -0.15
C GLY A 362 -4.53 18.69 0.23
N PRO A 363 -4.24 19.40 1.34
CA PRO A 363 -2.87 19.72 1.75
C PRO A 363 -2.09 18.51 2.28
N VAL A 364 -2.68 17.34 2.28
CA VAL A 364 -2.16 16.13 2.91
C VAL A 364 -2.19 15.02 1.90
N VAL A 365 -1.17 14.18 1.95
CA VAL A 365 -1.19 12.89 1.28
C VAL A 365 -2.44 12.09 1.67
N ASN A 366 -3.03 11.41 0.70
CA ASN A 366 -4.27 10.66 0.84
C ASN A 366 -4.27 9.67 2.02
N PHE A 367 -5.38 9.01 2.26
CA PHE A 367 -5.61 8.07 3.36
C PHE A 367 -4.52 7.00 3.57
N GLY A 368 -3.76 6.63 2.53
CA GLY A 368 -2.67 5.65 2.60
C GLY A 368 -1.28 6.28 2.75
N GLY A 369 -1.16 7.60 2.81
CA GLY A 369 0.14 8.27 2.68
C GLY A 369 0.63 8.25 1.24
N ASP A 370 -0.27 8.45 0.27
CA ASP A 370 -0.02 8.34 -1.15
C ASP A 370 0.03 9.71 -1.84
N MET A 371 0.77 9.81 -2.93
CA MET A 371 0.70 10.92 -3.86
C MET A 371 -0.70 11.01 -4.47
N PRO A 372 -1.22 12.22 -4.74
CA PRO A 372 -2.45 12.37 -5.52
C PRO A 372 -2.33 11.69 -6.88
N ILE A 373 -3.36 10.94 -7.26
CA ILE A 373 -3.30 10.22 -8.55
C ILE A 373 -3.58 11.13 -9.75
N ARG A 374 -4.32 12.24 -9.52
CA ARG A 374 -4.52 13.28 -10.53
C ARG A 374 -3.23 14.02 -10.81
N GLN A 375 -2.74 13.93 -12.05
CA GLN A 375 -1.49 14.57 -12.46
C GLN A 375 -1.55 16.08 -12.35
N SER A 376 -2.70 16.68 -12.67
CA SER A 376 -2.92 18.13 -12.52
C SER A 376 -2.75 18.61 -11.07
N VAL A 377 -3.00 17.75 -10.08
CA VAL A 377 -2.79 18.03 -8.66
C VAL A 377 -1.35 17.72 -8.26
N ALA A 378 -0.88 16.50 -8.54
CA ALA A 378 0.44 16.03 -8.12
C ALA A 378 1.59 16.92 -8.62
N GLN A 379 1.44 17.52 -9.79
CA GLN A 379 2.42 18.42 -10.42
C GLN A 379 2.16 19.91 -10.12
N SER A 380 1.08 20.25 -9.39
CA SER A 380 0.76 21.64 -9.10
C SER A 380 1.72 22.25 -8.08
N GLN A 381 2.09 23.54 -8.29
CA GLN A 381 2.90 24.27 -7.33
C GLN A 381 2.21 24.43 -5.96
N SER A 382 0.87 24.47 -5.96
CA SER A 382 0.08 24.51 -4.71
C SER A 382 0.22 23.25 -3.86
N PHE A 383 0.44 22.09 -4.50
CA PHE A 383 0.72 20.84 -3.82
C PHE A 383 2.23 20.73 -3.47
N LEU A 384 3.11 20.85 -4.45
CA LEU A 384 4.54 20.60 -4.31
C LEU A 384 5.23 21.48 -3.26
N LYS A 385 4.80 22.73 -3.09
CA LYS A 385 5.35 23.64 -2.08
C LYS A 385 5.22 23.16 -0.63
N ASN A 386 4.34 22.18 -0.38
CA ASN A 386 4.13 21.62 0.95
C ASN A 386 5.11 20.49 1.30
N PHE A 387 5.96 20.08 0.36
CA PHE A 387 6.83 18.91 0.48
C PHE A 387 8.29 19.27 0.19
N PRO A 388 9.25 18.36 0.51
CA PRO A 388 10.67 18.57 0.21
C PRO A 388 10.94 18.82 -1.27
N PRO A 389 12.02 19.57 -1.61
CA PRO A 389 12.47 19.69 -3.00
C PRO A 389 12.71 18.34 -3.66
N GLY A 390 12.31 18.18 -4.91
CA GLY A 390 12.42 16.95 -5.68
C GLY A 390 11.16 16.06 -5.62
N THR A 391 10.11 16.47 -4.88
CA THR A 391 8.83 15.72 -4.82
C THR A 391 8.17 15.57 -6.18
N GLU A 392 8.40 16.50 -7.11
CA GLU A 392 7.94 16.40 -8.50
C GLU A 392 8.41 15.12 -9.20
N SER A 393 9.56 14.56 -8.79
CA SER A 393 10.10 13.32 -9.38
C SER A 393 9.17 12.13 -9.24
N PHE A 394 8.34 12.08 -8.18
CA PHE A 394 7.36 10.99 -8.04
C PHE A 394 6.39 10.90 -9.22
N SER A 395 5.97 12.04 -9.79
CA SER A 395 5.12 12.06 -10.98
C SER A 395 5.90 11.71 -12.26
N ASP A 396 7.15 12.18 -12.36
CA ASP A 396 8.01 11.89 -13.51
C ASP A 396 8.38 10.41 -13.58
N GLU A 397 8.59 9.77 -12.44
CA GLU A 397 8.93 8.35 -12.32
C GLU A 397 7.79 7.41 -12.77
N LEU A 398 6.54 7.88 -12.83
CA LEU A 398 5.44 7.08 -13.36
C LEU A 398 5.66 6.66 -14.82
N ALA A 399 6.45 7.41 -15.59
CA ALA A 399 6.73 7.10 -17.00
C ALA A 399 7.48 5.76 -17.18
N TYR A 400 8.26 5.34 -16.19
CA TYR A 400 9.06 4.11 -16.23
C TYR A 400 8.80 3.18 -15.03
N SER A 401 7.73 3.45 -14.30
CA SER A 401 7.34 2.63 -13.16
C SER A 401 6.82 1.25 -13.57
N THR A 402 7.05 0.27 -12.69
CA THR A 402 6.54 -1.09 -12.83
C THR A 402 5.58 -1.38 -11.68
N MET A 403 4.35 -1.83 -12.00
CA MET A 403 3.38 -2.23 -10.98
C MET A 403 3.92 -3.43 -10.19
N ILE A 404 3.82 -3.34 -8.87
CA ILE A 404 4.20 -4.44 -8.00
C ILE A 404 3.26 -5.64 -8.12
N VAL A 405 3.61 -6.72 -7.44
CA VAL A 405 2.97 -8.03 -7.54
C VAL A 405 1.45 -7.98 -7.37
N GLY A 406 0.75 -8.33 -8.43
CA GLY A 406 -0.68 -8.61 -8.43
C GLY A 406 -0.95 -10.06 -8.86
N VAL A 407 -0.48 -11.02 -8.08
CA VAL A 407 -0.63 -12.45 -8.36
C VAL A 407 -1.43 -13.15 -7.26
N PRO A 408 -2.05 -14.31 -7.56
CA PRO A 408 -2.58 -15.17 -6.52
C PRO A 408 -1.55 -15.40 -5.42
N ASN A 409 -1.99 -15.45 -4.18
CA ASN A 409 -1.09 -15.55 -3.02
C ASN A 409 -0.06 -14.40 -2.89
N GLY A 410 -0.33 -13.21 -3.44
CA GLY A 410 0.60 -12.07 -3.45
C GLY A 410 1.28 -11.80 -2.12
N SER A 411 0.55 -11.84 -1.01
CA SER A 411 1.13 -11.66 0.34
C SER A 411 2.14 -12.75 0.73
N ALA A 412 1.91 -13.99 0.32
CA ALA A 412 2.87 -15.09 0.55
C ALA A 412 4.10 -14.93 -0.34
N VAL A 413 3.88 -14.52 -1.60
CA VAL A 413 4.96 -14.22 -2.56
C VAL A 413 5.85 -13.10 -2.02
N GLU A 414 5.28 -12.01 -1.51
CA GLU A 414 6.06 -10.91 -0.95
C GLU A 414 6.82 -11.30 0.32
N THR A 415 6.23 -12.15 1.15
CA THR A 415 6.90 -12.71 2.33
C THR A 415 8.11 -13.52 1.92
N GLU A 416 7.98 -14.37 0.89
CA GLU A 416 9.09 -15.18 0.38
C GLU A 416 10.20 -14.32 -0.24
N ILE A 417 9.83 -13.31 -1.03
CA ILE A 417 10.81 -12.37 -1.60
C ILE A 417 11.61 -11.71 -0.48
N SER A 418 10.93 -11.22 0.57
CA SER A 418 11.58 -10.59 1.73
C SER A 418 12.51 -11.56 2.45
N THR A 419 12.06 -12.79 2.68
CA THR A 419 12.82 -13.83 3.39
C THR A 419 14.10 -14.19 2.64
N ALA A 420 14.00 -14.48 1.35
CA ALA A 420 15.14 -14.84 0.52
C ALA A 420 16.13 -13.65 0.40
N TRP A 421 15.62 -12.43 0.28
CA TRP A 421 16.46 -11.24 0.24
C TRP A 421 17.24 -11.03 1.55
N GLU A 422 16.57 -11.17 2.69
CA GLU A 422 17.24 -11.08 4.00
C GLU A 422 18.30 -12.14 4.18
N GLN A 423 18.07 -13.39 3.74
CA GLN A 423 19.08 -14.46 3.76
C GLN A 423 20.32 -14.10 2.94
N ILE A 424 20.14 -13.45 1.79
CA ILE A 424 21.25 -12.95 0.99
C ILE A 424 22.01 -11.86 1.74
N LEU A 425 21.31 -10.87 2.25
CA LEU A 425 21.94 -9.71 2.90
C LEU A 425 22.66 -10.06 4.19
N THR A 426 22.12 -10.98 4.99
CA THR A 426 22.78 -11.49 6.21
C THR A 426 23.92 -12.47 5.93
N GLY A 427 24.01 -12.98 4.71
CA GLY A 427 25.04 -13.96 4.33
C GLY A 427 24.66 -15.41 4.59
N ALA A 428 23.42 -15.69 5.00
CA ALA A 428 22.91 -17.05 5.14
C ALA A 428 22.83 -17.79 3.78
N ALA A 429 22.64 -17.04 2.69
CA ALA A 429 22.74 -17.56 1.33
C ALA A 429 23.68 -16.68 0.47
N SER A 430 24.30 -17.27 -0.56
CA SER A 430 24.95 -16.46 -1.61
C SER A 430 23.89 -15.77 -2.46
N PRO A 431 24.20 -14.64 -3.14
CA PRO A 431 23.24 -13.98 -4.02
C PRO A 431 22.60 -14.91 -5.05
N SER A 432 23.41 -15.71 -5.73
CA SER A 432 22.91 -16.68 -6.72
C SER A 432 22.02 -17.77 -6.09
N ALA A 433 22.41 -18.35 -4.95
CA ALA A 433 21.63 -19.39 -4.28
C ALA A 433 20.31 -18.81 -3.70
N GLY A 434 20.34 -17.62 -3.13
CA GLY A 434 19.16 -16.96 -2.59
C GLY A 434 18.16 -16.57 -3.69
N MET A 435 18.64 -16.04 -4.82
CA MET A 435 17.79 -15.71 -5.96
C MET A 435 17.21 -16.97 -6.65
N GLN A 436 17.96 -18.07 -6.69
CA GLN A 436 17.41 -19.34 -7.17
C GLN A 436 16.34 -19.86 -6.23
N SER A 437 16.57 -19.86 -4.91
CA SER A 437 15.56 -20.26 -3.93
C SER A 437 14.30 -19.39 -4.02
N MET A 438 14.46 -18.07 -4.14
CA MET A 438 13.34 -17.14 -4.36
C MET A 438 12.54 -17.53 -5.60
N GLN A 439 13.20 -17.81 -6.74
CA GLN A 439 12.51 -18.20 -7.97
C GLN A 439 11.71 -19.49 -7.79
N ASP A 440 12.30 -20.49 -7.17
CA ASP A 440 11.65 -21.81 -6.99
C ASP A 440 10.42 -21.69 -6.08
N GLN A 441 10.55 -21.00 -4.94
CA GLN A 441 9.47 -20.84 -3.97
C GLN A 441 8.35 -19.93 -4.49
N VAL A 442 8.69 -18.79 -5.11
CA VAL A 442 7.71 -17.89 -5.71
C VAL A 442 6.95 -18.60 -6.83
N THR A 443 7.65 -19.36 -7.69
CA THR A 443 7.00 -20.14 -8.75
C THR A 443 6.00 -21.16 -8.16
N GLN A 444 6.37 -21.83 -7.07
CA GLN A 444 5.48 -22.76 -6.39
C GLN A 444 4.24 -22.05 -5.79
N LEU A 445 4.43 -20.90 -5.17
CA LEU A 445 3.33 -20.10 -4.59
C LEU A 445 2.36 -19.60 -5.66
N MET A 446 2.87 -19.17 -6.82
CA MET A 446 2.04 -18.70 -7.95
C MET A 446 1.18 -19.82 -8.56
N GLN A 447 1.56 -21.10 -8.41
CA GLN A 447 0.81 -22.26 -8.91
C GLN A 447 -0.25 -22.76 -7.95
N GLN A 448 -0.25 -22.32 -6.69
CA GLN A 448 -1.24 -22.71 -5.70
C GLN A 448 -2.54 -21.94 -5.93
N THR A 449 -3.65 -22.67 -6.04
CA THR A 449 -5.00 -22.08 -6.01
C THR A 449 -5.32 -21.57 -4.60
N VAL A 450 -5.83 -20.34 -4.50
CA VAL A 450 -6.27 -19.72 -3.24
C VAL A 450 -7.59 -20.30 -2.77
#